data_38c1ab90993d83bccc6d19b6b36e225a
#
_entry.id   38c1ab90993d83bccc6d19b6b36e225a
#
_cell.length_a   1.000
_cell.length_b   1.000
_cell.length_c   1.000
_cell.angle_alpha   90.00
_cell.angle_beta   90.00
_cell.angle_gamma   90.00
#
_symmetry.space_group_name_H-M   'P 1'
#
loop_
_entity.id
_entity.type
_entity.pdbx_description
1 polymer ?
#
loop_
_entity_poly.entity_id
_entity_poly.type
_entity_poly.pdbx_seq_one_letter_code
_entity_poly.pdbx_strand_id
1 'polypeptide(L)'
;RCILIGLPVWYVIGILVTFSDQFAKAFGIEGVEPGKAIMYLYIFIGIGDFSVGWLSDRLKSRKKTLFIFYGIAVFFTILFFLQQGGTAMTFYLICMGLGFGVGFNVVYLTMGVEQFGTNLRASAAISIPNMVRGALPPTIFLFKHLRAFFNSYVTGAMVTGILIGIIGVVAAWGMEETYGKDLDYLEE
;
A
#
# COMPACT_ATOMS: atom_id res chain seq x y z
N ARG A 1 10.17 11.52 -1.41
CA ARG A 1 10.26 10.28 -0.62
C ARG A 1 8.89 9.87 -0.08
N CYS A 2 8.16 10.74 0.60
CA CYS A 2 6.82 10.45 1.15
C CYS A 2 5.86 9.88 0.11
N ILE A 3 5.85 10.44 -1.11
CA ILE A 3 5.02 9.95 -2.21
C ILE A 3 5.40 8.51 -2.59
N LEU A 4 6.70 8.22 -2.68
CA LEU A 4 7.19 6.90 -3.07
C LEU A 4 6.86 5.82 -2.04
N ILE A 5 6.84 6.16 -0.74
CA ILE A 5 6.43 5.28 0.34
C ILE A 5 4.95 4.88 0.23
N GLY A 6 4.10 5.75 -0.26
CA GLY A 6 2.68 5.48 -0.42
C GLY A 6 2.32 4.65 -1.66
N LEU A 7 3.22 4.49 -2.64
CA LEU A 7 2.93 3.79 -3.89
C LEU A 7 2.44 2.34 -3.71
N PRO A 8 3.02 1.51 -2.80
CA PRO A 8 2.54 0.15 -2.59
C PRO A 8 1.07 0.04 -2.18
N VAL A 9 0.53 1.04 -1.46
CA VAL A 9 -0.89 1.08 -1.10
C VAL A 9 -1.75 1.12 -2.35
N TRP A 10 -1.42 2.00 -3.28
CA TRP A 10 -2.20 2.16 -4.52
C TRP A 10 -1.94 1.06 -5.54
N TYR A 11 -0.80 0.37 -5.47
CA TYR A 11 -0.59 -0.86 -6.21
C TYR A 11 -1.57 -1.95 -5.75
N VAL A 12 -1.71 -2.17 -4.44
CA VAL A 12 -2.65 -3.16 -3.89
C VAL A 12 -4.10 -2.80 -4.24
N ILE A 13 -4.51 -1.55 -3.96
CA ILE A 13 -5.88 -1.10 -4.22
C ILE A 13 -6.18 -1.09 -5.72
N GLY A 14 -5.35 -0.41 -6.49
CA GLY A 14 -5.64 -0.06 -7.89
C GLY A 14 -5.29 -1.15 -8.90
N ILE A 15 -4.46 -2.14 -8.52
CA ILE A 15 -4.13 -3.26 -9.41
C ILE A 15 -4.66 -4.57 -8.83
N LEU A 16 -4.18 -5.03 -7.68
CA LEU A 16 -4.50 -6.36 -7.20
C LEU A 16 -6.00 -6.53 -6.92
N VAL A 17 -6.61 -5.57 -6.22
CA VAL A 17 -8.01 -5.72 -5.79
C VAL A 17 -8.99 -5.14 -6.80
N THR A 18 -8.65 -4.07 -7.51
CA THR A 18 -9.51 -3.54 -8.58
C THR A 18 -9.68 -4.53 -9.73
N PHE A 19 -8.63 -5.28 -10.09
CA PHE A 19 -8.71 -6.32 -11.12
C PHE A 19 -8.91 -7.73 -10.54
N SER A 20 -9.50 -7.85 -9.37
CA SER A 20 -9.69 -9.11 -8.64
C SER A 20 -10.43 -10.18 -9.45
N ASP A 21 -11.40 -9.80 -10.30
CA ASP A 21 -12.08 -10.73 -11.20
C ASP A 21 -11.15 -11.35 -12.25
N GLN A 22 -10.21 -10.56 -12.76
CA GLN A 22 -9.23 -11.03 -13.75
C GLN A 22 -8.18 -11.95 -13.11
N PHE A 23 -7.75 -11.61 -11.89
CA PHE A 23 -6.84 -12.47 -11.12
C PHE A 23 -7.53 -13.76 -10.69
N ALA A 24 -8.77 -13.69 -10.21
CA ALA A 24 -9.55 -14.87 -9.84
C ALA A 24 -9.68 -15.84 -11.02
N LYS A 25 -10.02 -15.34 -12.21
CA LYS A 25 -10.05 -16.15 -13.43
C LYS A 25 -8.68 -16.78 -13.76
N ALA A 26 -7.60 -15.99 -13.62
CA ALA A 26 -6.24 -16.48 -13.86
C ALA A 26 -5.81 -17.58 -12.86
N PHE A 27 -6.34 -17.55 -11.64
CA PHE A 27 -6.09 -18.55 -10.59
C PHE A 27 -7.09 -19.71 -10.62
N GLY A 28 -8.08 -19.72 -11.51
CA GLY A 28 -9.13 -20.74 -11.56
C GLY A 28 -10.11 -20.66 -10.39
N ILE A 29 -10.36 -19.46 -9.84
CA ILE A 29 -11.27 -19.20 -8.72
C ILE A 29 -12.55 -18.57 -9.27
N GLU A 30 -13.69 -19.21 -9.05
CA GLU A 30 -14.99 -18.70 -9.46
C GLU A 30 -15.70 -17.94 -8.33
N GLY A 31 -16.66 -17.07 -8.70
CA GLY A 31 -17.52 -16.37 -7.75
C GLY A 31 -16.88 -15.19 -7.02
N VAL A 32 -15.74 -14.71 -7.49
CA VAL A 32 -15.12 -13.48 -6.94
C VAL A 32 -15.78 -12.24 -7.54
N GLU A 33 -16.32 -11.41 -6.68
CA GLU A 33 -16.92 -10.12 -7.02
C GLU A 33 -15.97 -8.98 -6.63
N PRO A 34 -15.52 -8.12 -7.57
CA PRO A 34 -14.61 -7.02 -7.26
C PRO A 34 -15.14 -6.07 -6.19
N GLY A 35 -16.45 -5.80 -6.18
CA GLY A 35 -17.07 -4.95 -5.16
C GLY A 35 -16.91 -5.50 -3.74
N LYS A 36 -17.05 -6.81 -3.56
CA LYS A 36 -16.84 -7.46 -2.25
C LYS A 36 -15.35 -7.45 -1.88
N ALA A 37 -14.46 -7.73 -2.83
CA ALA A 37 -13.03 -7.68 -2.58
C ALA A 37 -12.57 -6.29 -2.12
N ILE A 38 -13.04 -5.24 -2.79
CA ILE A 38 -12.78 -3.84 -2.43
C ILE A 38 -13.37 -3.51 -1.05
N MET A 39 -14.60 -3.93 -0.77
CA MET A 39 -15.25 -3.69 0.51
C MET A 39 -14.44 -4.29 1.67
N TYR A 40 -14.06 -5.57 1.57
CA TYR A 40 -13.25 -6.22 2.59
C TYR A 40 -11.88 -5.59 2.75
N LEU A 41 -11.24 -5.22 1.64
CA LEU A 41 -9.96 -4.52 1.67
C LEU A 41 -10.07 -3.22 2.48
N TYR A 42 -11.06 -2.35 2.19
CA TYR A 42 -11.19 -1.06 2.88
C TYR A 42 -11.55 -1.18 4.36
N ILE A 43 -12.39 -2.15 4.74
CA ILE A 43 -12.67 -2.43 6.15
C ILE A 43 -11.36 -2.75 6.89
N PHE A 44 -10.51 -3.59 6.30
CA PHE A 44 -9.26 -3.99 6.93
C PHE A 44 -8.15 -2.94 6.80
N ILE A 45 -8.19 -2.04 5.82
CA ILE A 45 -7.37 -0.83 5.82
C ILE A 45 -7.68 0.00 7.07
N GLY A 46 -8.96 0.25 7.38
CA GLY A 46 -9.34 1.00 8.57
C GLY A 46 -8.85 0.37 9.88
N ILE A 47 -8.95 -0.96 10.00
CA ILE A 47 -8.41 -1.70 11.15
C ILE A 47 -6.87 -1.59 11.19
N GLY A 48 -6.21 -1.68 10.04
CA GLY A 48 -4.76 -1.53 9.89
C GLY A 48 -4.29 -0.12 10.26
N ASP A 49 -4.98 0.92 9.79
CA ASP A 49 -4.67 2.32 10.11
C ASP A 49 -4.76 2.59 11.61
N PHE A 50 -5.76 2.03 12.30
CA PHE A 50 -5.83 2.11 13.75
C PHE A 50 -4.69 1.35 14.43
N SER A 51 -4.43 0.13 13.98
CA SER A 51 -3.40 -0.75 14.54
C SER A 51 -1.99 -0.18 14.36
N VAL A 52 -1.70 0.42 13.20
CA VAL A 52 -0.40 1.03 12.91
C VAL A 52 -0.14 2.25 13.79
N GLY A 53 -1.16 3.08 14.05
CA GLY A 53 -1.06 4.22 14.97
C GLY A 53 -0.70 3.75 16.38
N TRP A 54 -1.48 2.81 16.90
CA TRP A 54 -1.23 2.22 18.24
C TRP A 54 0.15 1.56 18.34
N LEU A 55 0.56 0.81 17.34
CA LEU A 55 1.88 0.16 17.32
C LEU A 55 3.02 1.18 17.25
N SER A 56 2.84 2.25 16.47
CA SER A 56 3.81 3.33 16.36
C SER A 56 4.08 4.02 17.70
N ASP A 57 3.04 4.24 18.48
CA ASP A 57 3.16 4.85 19.81
C ASP A 57 3.80 3.89 20.81
N ARG A 58 3.50 2.60 20.71
CA ARG A 58 4.14 1.55 21.53
C ARG A 58 5.62 1.39 21.24
N LEU A 59 6.01 1.37 19.97
CA LEU A 59 7.40 1.20 19.54
C LEU A 59 8.20 2.51 19.61
N LYS A 60 7.54 3.65 19.83
CA LYS A 60 8.14 4.99 19.79
C LYS A 60 8.97 5.19 18.51
N SER A 61 8.48 4.67 17.38
CA SER A 61 9.16 4.74 16.10
C SER A 61 8.16 4.57 14.95
N ARG A 62 8.01 5.60 14.16
CA ARG A 62 7.21 5.59 12.92
C ARG A 62 7.82 4.63 11.90
N LYS A 63 9.15 4.70 11.75
CA LYS A 63 9.89 3.94 10.75
C LYS A 63 9.83 2.43 11.00
N LYS A 64 10.02 1.97 12.23
CA LYS A 64 9.94 0.53 12.57
C LYS A 64 8.54 -0.02 12.27
N THR A 65 7.52 0.73 12.66
CA THR A 65 6.13 0.36 12.43
C THR A 65 5.81 0.26 10.94
N LEU A 66 6.29 1.21 10.15
CA LEU A 66 6.15 1.19 8.69
C LEU A 66 6.74 -0.08 8.09
N PHE A 67 7.95 -0.48 8.47
CA PHE A 67 8.60 -1.70 7.96
C PHE A 67 7.87 -2.97 8.38
N ILE A 68 7.30 -3.02 9.59
CA ILE A 68 6.47 -4.16 10.02
C ILE A 68 5.25 -4.31 9.09
N PHE A 69 4.54 -3.22 8.83
CA PHE A 69 3.38 -3.25 7.94
C PHE A 69 3.75 -3.53 6.48
N TYR A 70 4.88 -3.05 6.00
CA TYR A 70 5.42 -3.47 4.71
C TYR A 70 5.67 -4.99 4.65
N GLY A 71 6.23 -5.56 5.71
CA GLY A 71 6.43 -7.01 5.81
C GLY A 71 5.11 -7.78 5.73
N ILE A 72 4.07 -7.30 6.44
CA ILE A 72 2.72 -7.89 6.38
C ILE A 72 2.13 -7.75 4.96
N ALA A 73 2.24 -6.58 4.35
CA ALA A 73 1.75 -6.35 2.98
C ALA A 73 2.44 -7.27 1.96
N VAL A 74 3.76 -7.41 2.05
CA VAL A 74 4.55 -8.32 1.21
C VAL A 74 4.12 -9.77 1.42
N PHE A 75 3.95 -10.21 2.66
CA PHE A 75 3.50 -11.56 3.00
C PHE A 75 2.15 -11.88 2.35
N PHE A 76 1.14 -11.02 2.51
CA PHE A 76 -0.17 -11.23 1.89
C PHE A 76 -0.14 -11.07 0.37
N THR A 77 0.76 -10.24 -0.18
CA THR A 77 0.98 -10.15 -1.62
C THR A 77 1.54 -11.46 -2.18
N ILE A 78 2.47 -12.09 -1.48
CA ILE A 78 2.99 -13.42 -1.84
C ILE A 78 1.86 -14.45 -1.80
N LEU A 79 1.06 -14.50 -0.74
CA LEU A 79 -0.10 -15.38 -0.64
C LEU A 79 -1.11 -15.14 -1.76
N PHE A 80 -1.32 -13.87 -2.15
CA PHE A 80 -2.20 -13.53 -3.26
C PHE A 80 -1.77 -14.17 -4.57
N PHE A 81 -0.47 -14.21 -4.85
CA PHE A 81 0.04 -14.83 -6.08
C PHE A 81 0.21 -16.35 -6.00
N LEU A 82 0.26 -16.92 -4.81
CA LEU A 82 0.40 -18.37 -4.62
C LEU A 82 -0.96 -19.10 -4.63
N GLN A 83 -2.09 -18.38 -4.53
CA GLN A 83 -3.40 -19.02 -4.54
C GLN A 83 -3.75 -19.54 -5.94
N GLN A 84 -3.93 -20.85 -6.06
CA GLN A 84 -4.41 -21.49 -7.28
C GLN A 84 -5.51 -22.49 -6.92
N GLY A 85 -6.64 -22.49 -7.64
CA GLY A 85 -7.74 -23.40 -7.40
C GLY A 85 -8.43 -23.23 -6.03
N GLY A 86 -8.26 -22.06 -5.40
CA GLY A 86 -8.88 -21.75 -4.12
C GLY A 86 -10.38 -21.42 -4.22
N THR A 87 -10.98 -21.02 -3.10
CA THR A 87 -12.36 -20.55 -3.05
C THR A 87 -12.44 -19.04 -3.05
N ALA A 88 -13.60 -18.47 -3.44
CA ALA A 88 -13.83 -17.02 -3.32
C ALA A 88 -13.63 -16.52 -1.87
N MET A 89 -13.95 -17.34 -0.86
CA MET A 89 -13.72 -16.99 0.53
C MET A 89 -12.24 -16.84 0.87
N THR A 90 -11.41 -17.77 0.41
CA THR A 90 -9.94 -17.69 0.59
C THR A 90 -9.38 -16.43 -0.09
N PHE A 91 -9.89 -16.11 -1.28
CA PHE A 91 -9.51 -14.89 -1.99
C PHE A 91 -9.84 -13.63 -1.17
N TYR A 92 -11.05 -13.56 -0.61
CA TYR A 92 -11.46 -12.42 0.23
C TYR A 92 -10.66 -12.33 1.53
N LEU A 93 -10.32 -13.45 2.17
CA LEU A 93 -9.46 -13.47 3.35
C LEU A 93 -8.06 -12.90 3.05
N ILE A 94 -7.51 -13.22 1.88
CA ILE A 94 -6.24 -12.63 1.43
C ILE A 94 -6.40 -11.13 1.16
N CYS A 95 -7.50 -10.70 0.55
CA CYS A 95 -7.79 -9.28 0.38
C CYS A 95 -7.92 -8.52 1.71
N MET A 96 -8.51 -9.15 2.74
CA MET A 96 -8.54 -8.59 4.11
C MET A 96 -7.12 -8.42 4.66
N GLY A 97 -6.27 -9.44 4.51
CA GLY A 97 -4.87 -9.38 4.93
C GLY A 97 -4.06 -8.33 4.17
N LEU A 98 -4.27 -8.21 2.86
CA LEU A 98 -3.71 -7.13 2.06
C LEU A 98 -4.15 -5.76 2.59
N GLY A 99 -5.45 -5.58 2.86
CA GLY A 99 -5.99 -4.35 3.42
C GLY A 99 -5.33 -3.99 4.75
N PHE A 100 -5.22 -4.96 5.66
CA PHE A 100 -4.54 -4.75 6.93
C PHE A 100 -3.07 -4.36 6.73
N GLY A 101 -2.34 -5.06 5.86
CA GLY A 101 -0.93 -4.80 5.57
C GLY A 101 -0.66 -3.43 4.96
N VAL A 102 -1.56 -2.92 4.09
CA VAL A 102 -1.43 -1.58 3.52
C VAL A 102 -2.08 -0.48 4.37
N GLY A 103 -2.62 -0.82 5.55
CA GLY A 103 -3.13 0.11 6.55
C GLY A 103 -2.03 0.90 7.27
N PHE A 104 -0.93 1.25 6.59
CA PHE A 104 0.10 2.16 7.08
C PHE A 104 -0.09 3.60 6.55
N ASN A 105 -1.25 3.90 5.97
CA ASN A 105 -1.54 5.22 5.41
C ASN A 105 -1.33 6.34 6.44
N VAL A 106 -1.82 6.15 7.64
CA VAL A 106 -1.69 7.14 8.72
C VAL A 106 -0.22 7.41 9.04
N VAL A 107 0.60 6.35 9.15
CA VAL A 107 2.01 6.51 9.55
C VAL A 107 2.85 7.18 8.47
N TYR A 108 2.75 6.77 7.18
CA TYR A 108 3.55 7.44 6.15
C TYR A 108 3.12 8.89 5.94
N LEU A 109 1.82 9.17 6.09
CA LEU A 109 1.30 10.54 6.02
C LEU A 109 1.83 11.38 7.19
N THR A 110 1.75 10.85 8.41
CA THR A 110 2.28 11.51 9.60
C THR A 110 3.79 11.77 9.45
N MET A 111 4.58 10.76 9.06
CA MET A 111 6.00 10.94 8.79
C MET A 111 6.28 12.01 7.74
N GLY A 112 5.44 12.07 6.70
CA GLY A 112 5.55 13.08 5.67
C GLY A 112 5.28 14.48 6.20
N VAL A 113 4.22 14.64 6.95
CA VAL A 113 3.76 15.94 7.49
C VAL A 113 4.68 16.44 8.60
N GLU A 114 5.19 15.54 9.45
CA GLU A 114 6.15 15.84 10.53
C GLU A 114 7.52 16.33 10.03
N GLN A 115 7.81 16.22 8.73
CA GLN A 115 9.04 16.74 8.11
C GLN A 115 8.93 18.21 7.67
N PHE A 116 7.74 18.78 7.70
CA PHE A 116 7.51 20.16 7.30
C PHE A 116 7.25 21.06 8.50
N GLY A 117 7.76 22.28 8.44
CA GLY A 117 7.50 23.31 9.41
C GLY A 117 6.02 23.67 9.52
N THR A 118 5.65 24.34 10.59
CA THR A 118 4.26 24.65 10.95
C THR A 118 3.53 25.41 9.83
N ASN A 119 4.24 26.27 9.08
CA ASN A 119 3.69 27.07 7.98
C ASN A 119 3.34 26.25 6.73
N LEU A 120 4.00 25.13 6.47
CA LEU A 120 3.79 24.28 5.29
C LEU A 120 3.05 22.97 5.60
N ARG A 121 2.92 22.61 6.86
CA ARG A 121 2.39 21.31 7.32
C ARG A 121 0.98 21.03 6.83
N ALA A 122 0.08 22.03 6.86
CA ALA A 122 -1.28 21.87 6.38
C ALA A 122 -1.33 21.58 4.87
N SER A 123 -0.50 22.26 4.08
CA SER A 123 -0.39 22.03 2.64
C SER A 123 0.20 20.64 2.34
N ALA A 124 1.21 20.21 3.09
CA ALA A 124 1.81 18.89 2.98
C ALA A 124 0.79 17.79 3.29
N ALA A 125 -0.02 17.94 4.34
CA ALA A 125 -1.05 16.99 4.74
C ALA A 125 -2.10 16.72 3.64
N ILE A 126 -2.42 17.73 2.84
CA ILE A 126 -3.36 17.61 1.74
C ILE A 126 -2.65 17.13 0.46
N SER A 127 -1.46 17.64 0.19
CA SER A 127 -0.76 17.38 -1.08
C SER A 127 -0.20 15.96 -1.16
N ILE A 128 0.41 15.44 -0.08
CA ILE A 128 1.06 14.11 -0.07
C ILE A 128 0.07 13.01 -0.49
N PRO A 129 -1.09 12.81 0.17
CA PRO A 129 -2.00 11.72 -0.20
C PRO A 129 -2.58 11.90 -1.60
N ASN A 130 -2.83 13.14 -2.03
CA ASN A 130 -3.34 13.39 -3.37
C ASN A 130 -2.29 13.10 -4.47
N MET A 131 -1.01 13.42 -4.24
CA MET A 131 0.07 13.08 -5.15
C MET A 131 0.31 11.58 -5.23
N VAL A 132 0.25 10.86 -4.09
CA VAL A 132 0.33 9.40 -4.07
C VAL A 132 -0.82 8.78 -4.86
N ARG A 133 -2.04 9.28 -4.69
CA ARG A 133 -3.20 8.87 -5.50
C ARG A 133 -3.02 9.20 -6.98
N GLY A 134 -2.46 10.37 -7.28
CA GLY A 134 -2.15 10.80 -8.64
C GLY A 134 -1.09 9.94 -9.34
N ALA A 135 -0.31 9.16 -8.61
CA ALA A 135 0.63 8.19 -9.17
C ALA A 135 -0.04 6.87 -9.63
N LEU A 136 -1.34 6.67 -9.35
CA LEU A 136 -2.06 5.46 -9.75
C LEU A 136 -2.17 5.30 -11.29
N PRO A 137 -2.54 6.32 -12.09
CA PRO A 137 -2.59 6.18 -13.55
C PRO A 137 -1.27 5.72 -14.17
N PRO A 138 -0.10 6.33 -13.91
CA PRO A 138 1.17 5.82 -14.42
C PRO A 138 1.51 4.41 -13.92
N THR A 139 1.13 4.06 -12.71
CA THR A 139 1.31 2.69 -12.17
C THR A 139 0.46 1.67 -12.94
N ILE A 140 -0.81 1.99 -13.22
CA ILE A 140 -1.69 1.15 -14.07
C ILE A 140 -1.15 1.07 -15.50
N PHE A 141 -0.62 2.15 -16.04
CA PHE A 141 -0.01 2.15 -17.37
C PHE A 141 1.19 1.20 -17.44
N LEU A 142 2.09 1.27 -16.45
CA LEU A 142 3.21 0.34 -16.30
C LEU A 142 2.74 -1.11 -16.23
N PHE A 143 1.74 -1.40 -15.38
CA PHE A 143 1.14 -2.73 -15.28
C PHE A 143 0.58 -3.23 -16.61
N LYS A 144 -0.18 -2.41 -17.33
CA LYS A 144 -0.74 -2.77 -18.63
C LYS A 144 0.33 -3.09 -19.68
N HIS A 145 1.43 -2.33 -19.67
CA HIS A 145 2.58 -2.57 -20.55
C HIS A 145 3.28 -3.90 -20.22
N LEU A 146 3.58 -4.13 -18.93
CA LEU A 146 4.22 -5.37 -18.48
C LEU A 146 3.31 -6.59 -18.70
N ARG A 147 2.00 -6.44 -18.46
CA ARG A 147 1.02 -7.47 -18.78
C ARG A 147 1.04 -7.84 -20.26
N ALA A 148 1.08 -6.84 -21.15
CA ALA A 148 1.12 -7.07 -22.60
C ALA A 148 2.44 -7.73 -23.01
N PHE A 149 3.56 -7.29 -22.44
CA PHE A 149 4.89 -7.84 -22.71
C PHE A 149 5.01 -9.32 -22.31
N PHE A 150 4.52 -9.67 -21.11
CA PHE A 150 4.57 -11.05 -20.60
C PHE A 150 3.36 -11.90 -21.03
N ASN A 151 2.39 -11.33 -21.71
CA ASN A 151 1.11 -11.95 -22.06
C ASN A 151 0.42 -12.63 -20.85
N SER A 152 0.56 -12.06 -19.65
CA SER A 152 0.07 -12.63 -18.39
C SER A 152 -0.29 -11.53 -17.40
N TYR A 153 -1.51 -11.59 -16.85
CA TYR A 153 -1.96 -10.72 -15.76
C TYR A 153 -1.10 -10.89 -14.52
N VAL A 154 -0.85 -12.15 -14.16
CA VAL A 154 -0.14 -12.52 -12.93
C VAL A 154 1.29 -12.03 -12.99
N THR A 155 2.02 -12.37 -14.05
CA THR A 155 3.43 -11.97 -14.22
C THR A 155 3.58 -10.45 -14.32
N GLY A 156 2.70 -9.79 -15.08
CA GLY A 156 2.71 -8.33 -15.19
C GLY A 156 2.50 -7.63 -13.85
N ALA A 157 1.56 -8.14 -13.03
CA ALA A 157 1.33 -7.61 -11.69
C ALA A 157 2.48 -7.92 -10.73
N MET A 158 3.05 -9.12 -10.76
CA MET A 158 4.21 -9.48 -9.93
C MET A 158 5.39 -8.56 -10.18
N VAL A 159 5.75 -8.35 -11.45
CA VAL A 159 6.89 -7.46 -11.81
C VAL A 159 6.59 -6.02 -11.40
N THR A 160 5.37 -5.53 -11.64
CA THR A 160 4.94 -4.20 -11.20
C THR A 160 5.06 -4.08 -9.67
N GLY A 161 4.57 -5.07 -8.93
CA GLY A 161 4.62 -5.09 -7.47
C GLY A 161 6.03 -5.10 -6.91
N ILE A 162 6.94 -5.88 -7.51
CA ILE A 162 8.36 -5.92 -7.13
C ILE A 162 9.00 -4.54 -7.33
N LEU A 163 8.80 -3.91 -8.49
CA LEU A 163 9.35 -2.59 -8.79
C LEU A 163 8.85 -1.54 -7.80
N ILE A 164 7.54 -1.48 -7.58
CA ILE A 164 6.93 -0.51 -6.65
C ILE A 164 7.32 -0.81 -5.20
N GLY A 165 7.38 -2.08 -4.82
CA GLY A 165 7.81 -2.50 -3.49
C GLY A 165 9.25 -2.08 -3.21
N ILE A 166 10.18 -2.30 -4.14
CA ILE A 166 11.58 -1.85 -4.01
C ILE A 166 11.65 -0.33 -3.89
N ILE A 167 10.95 0.40 -4.75
CA ILE A 167 10.90 1.88 -4.71
C ILE A 167 10.40 2.35 -3.33
N GLY A 168 9.29 1.77 -2.84
CA GLY A 168 8.72 2.11 -1.54
C GLY A 168 9.67 1.82 -0.37
N VAL A 169 10.30 0.64 -0.35
CA VAL A 169 11.26 0.23 0.69
C VAL A 169 12.51 1.12 0.68
N VAL A 170 13.09 1.40 -0.49
CA VAL A 170 14.26 2.28 -0.61
C VAL A 170 13.93 3.70 -0.15
N ALA A 171 12.75 4.22 -0.54
CA ALA A 171 12.29 5.52 -0.08
C ALA A 171 12.10 5.56 1.45
N ALA A 172 11.48 4.52 2.03
CA ALA A 172 11.27 4.39 3.47
C ALA A 172 12.60 4.26 4.23
N TRP A 173 13.56 3.54 3.68
CA TRP A 173 14.90 3.42 4.28
C TRP A 173 15.59 4.78 4.40
N GLY A 174 15.51 5.60 3.36
CA GLY A 174 16.08 6.95 3.31
C GLY A 174 15.32 8.03 4.09
N MET A 175 14.12 7.71 4.65
CA MET A 175 13.37 8.64 5.51
C MET A 175 14.01 8.71 6.90
N GLU A 176 13.98 9.88 7.49
CA GLU A 176 14.34 10.07 8.89
C GLU A 176 13.21 9.61 9.83
N GLU A 177 13.60 9.18 11.05
CA GLU A 177 12.64 8.94 12.12
C GLU A 177 12.05 10.27 12.59
N THR A 178 10.72 10.34 12.67
CA THR A 178 10.03 11.57 13.05
C THR A 178 9.34 11.49 14.42
N TYR A 179 9.32 10.29 15.04
CA TYR A 179 8.68 10.13 16.35
C TYR A 179 9.38 10.98 17.41
N GLY A 180 8.62 11.90 18.04
CA GLY A 180 9.12 12.76 19.10
C GLY A 180 9.99 13.94 18.62
N LYS A 181 10.03 14.23 17.32
CA LYS A 181 10.64 15.49 16.83
C LYS A 181 9.86 16.68 17.36
N ASP A 182 10.59 17.76 17.66
CA ASP A 182 9.98 19.08 17.88
C ASP A 182 9.33 19.55 16.56
N LEU A 183 8.06 19.81 16.64
CA LEU A 183 7.25 20.19 15.47
C LEU A 183 7.00 21.71 15.41
N ASP A 184 7.47 22.47 16.38
CA ASP A 184 7.22 23.92 16.48
C ASP A 184 8.37 24.73 15.86
N TYR A 185 8.51 24.59 14.53
CA TYR A 185 9.48 25.37 13.74
C TYR A 185 8.85 25.88 12.46
N LEU A 186 9.42 26.97 11.93
CA LEU A 186 9.05 27.57 10.64
C LEU A 186 10.13 27.24 9.61
N GLU A 187 9.72 26.91 8.40
CA GLU A 187 10.63 26.83 7.26
C GLU A 187 10.84 28.22 6.68
N GLU A 188 12.11 28.57 6.43
CA GLU A 188 12.53 29.84 5.79
C GLU A 188 12.33 29.81 4.28
#